data_23aec0eec854b584e055a70340cccd33
#
_entry.id   23aec0eec854b584e055a70340cccd33
#
_cell.length_a   1.000
_cell.length_b   1.000
_cell.length_c   1.000
_cell.angle_alpha   90.00
_cell.angle_beta   90.00
_cell.angle_gamma   90.00
#
_symmetry.space_group_name_H-M   'P 1'
#
loop_
_entity.id
_entity.type
_entity.pdbx_description
1 polymer ?
#
loop_
_entity_poly.entity_id
_entity_poly.type
_entity_poly.pdbx_seq_one_letter_code
_entity_poly.pdbx_strand_id
1 'polypeptide(L)'
;LGLVGSEMCIRDRPYRLVLPENLMSILLFMLSLVLSLGVVVAVSMLIYISTFYTLSSLGVRVVMGAIGEFLAGAIIPLPFFPQPFRQIAELLPFAAMQNVPLRIYSGDLVGHALWQMLGMQLFWLVVLVAGGKFWMARALKRVIVQGG
;
A
#
# COMPACT_ATOMS: atom_id res chain seq x y z
N LEU A 1 -6.49 -27.11 32.56
CA LEU A 1 -5.20 -26.48 32.94
C LEU A 1 -4.40 -25.90 31.76
N GLY A 2 -4.86 -26.09 30.48
CA GLY A 2 -4.17 -25.58 29.30
C GLY A 2 -4.58 -24.19 28.80
N LEU A 3 -5.72 -23.65 29.23
CA LEU A 3 -6.26 -22.39 28.71
C LEU A 3 -5.77 -21.15 29.46
N VAL A 4 -5.35 -21.29 30.70
CA VAL A 4 -4.86 -20.15 31.54
C VAL A 4 -3.47 -19.67 31.08
N GLY A 5 -2.66 -20.53 30.53
CA GLY A 5 -1.31 -20.19 30.04
C GLY A 5 -1.28 -19.37 28.75
N SER A 6 -2.27 -19.56 27.87
CA SER A 6 -2.33 -18.85 26.59
C SER A 6 -2.82 -17.41 26.73
N GLU A 7 -3.73 -17.14 27.65
CA GLU A 7 -4.22 -15.80 27.94
C GLU A 7 -3.17 -14.94 28.66
N MET A 8 -2.34 -15.55 29.51
CA MET A 8 -1.27 -14.85 30.21
C MET A 8 -0.16 -14.36 29.25
N CYS A 9 0.18 -15.16 28.22
CA CYS A 9 1.17 -14.78 27.21
C CYS A 9 0.70 -13.65 26.28
N ILE A 10 -0.62 -13.47 26.10
CA ILE A 10 -1.17 -12.38 25.28
C ILE A 10 -1.21 -11.07 26.08
N ARG A 11 -1.38 -11.16 27.41
CA ARG A 11 -1.48 -10.00 28.30
C ARG A 11 -0.14 -9.34 28.62
N ASP A 12 0.95 -10.10 28.57
CA ASP A 12 2.30 -9.62 28.89
C ASP A 12 3.12 -9.17 27.67
N ARG A 13 2.55 -9.21 26.47
CA ARG A 13 3.24 -8.67 25.29
C ARG A 13 3.16 -7.14 25.29
N PRO A 14 4.30 -6.45 24.99
CA PRO A 14 4.34 -5.00 24.88
C PRO A 14 3.51 -4.45 23.70
N TYR A 15 2.94 -5.31 22.89
CA TYR A 15 2.06 -4.98 21.77
C TYR A 15 0.59 -5.06 22.21
N ARG A 16 0.17 -4.19 23.10
CA ARG A 16 -1.26 -3.91 23.27
C ARG A 16 -1.74 -3.23 21.99
N LEU A 17 -2.79 -3.76 21.37
CA LEU A 17 -3.60 -3.00 20.44
C LEU A 17 -4.23 -1.85 21.23
N VAL A 18 -3.50 -0.76 21.35
CA VAL A 18 -3.99 0.47 21.94
C VAL A 18 -4.89 1.08 20.88
N LEU A 19 -6.18 1.07 21.13
CA LEU A 19 -7.11 1.88 20.36
C LEU A 19 -6.60 3.33 20.42
N PRO A 20 -6.52 4.05 19.29
CA PRO A 20 -6.09 5.43 19.29
C PRO A 20 -7.05 6.24 20.17
N GLU A 21 -6.56 6.77 21.30
CA GLU A 21 -7.35 7.48 22.29
C GLU A 21 -7.84 8.85 21.77
N ASN A 22 -7.24 9.34 20.69
CA ASN A 22 -7.55 10.64 20.11
C ASN A 22 -8.39 10.52 18.84
N LEU A 23 -9.52 11.21 18.80
CA LEU A 23 -10.37 11.32 17.62
C LEU A 23 -9.56 11.77 16.37
N MET A 24 -8.58 12.66 16.55
CA MET A 24 -7.70 13.11 15.47
C MET A 24 -6.90 11.96 14.85
N SER A 25 -6.38 11.05 15.66
CA SER A 25 -5.64 9.87 15.16
C SER A 25 -6.53 8.93 14.35
N ILE A 26 -7.79 8.77 14.76
CA ILE A 26 -8.78 7.98 14.01
C ILE A 26 -9.10 8.64 12.67
N LEU A 27 -9.30 9.95 12.64
CA LEU A 27 -9.57 10.69 11.40
C LEU A 27 -8.38 10.62 10.43
N LEU A 28 -7.15 10.78 10.92
CA LEU A 28 -5.95 10.67 10.11
C LEU A 28 -5.72 9.24 9.58
N PHE A 29 -6.03 8.24 10.39
CA PHE A 29 -6.03 6.85 9.97
C PHE A 29 -7.05 6.59 8.86
N MET A 30 -8.29 7.07 9.01
CA MET A 30 -9.33 6.95 7.96
C MET A 30 -8.91 7.67 6.67
N LEU A 31 -8.36 8.87 6.78
CA LEU A 31 -7.83 9.60 5.63
C LEU A 31 -6.73 8.80 4.93
N SER A 32 -5.77 8.26 5.68
CA SER A 32 -4.69 7.43 5.15
C SER A 32 -5.23 6.15 4.49
N LEU A 33 -6.27 5.51 5.04
CA LEU A 33 -6.92 4.35 4.43
C LEU A 33 -7.53 4.69 3.07
N VAL A 34 -8.23 5.83 2.96
CA VAL A 34 -8.82 6.27 1.69
C VAL A 34 -7.72 6.54 0.64
N LEU A 35 -6.65 7.23 1.03
CA LEU A 35 -5.50 7.49 0.15
C LEU A 35 -4.83 6.17 -0.28
N SER A 36 -4.62 5.27 0.66
CA SER A 36 -4.07 3.93 0.44
C SER A 36 -4.90 3.12 -0.55
N LEU A 37 -6.22 3.09 -0.36
CA LEU A 37 -7.14 2.45 -1.29
C LEU A 37 -7.04 3.06 -2.69
N GLY A 38 -6.95 4.38 -2.79
CA GLY A 38 -6.73 5.08 -4.06
C GLY A 38 -5.44 4.64 -4.76
N VAL A 39 -4.33 4.52 -4.02
CA VAL A 39 -3.04 4.03 -4.56
C VAL A 39 -3.15 2.59 -5.05
N VAL A 40 -3.79 1.69 -4.26
CA VAL A 40 -4.03 0.29 -4.65
C VAL A 40 -4.82 0.20 -5.94
N VAL A 41 -5.91 0.95 -6.05
CA VAL A 41 -6.74 1.00 -7.26
C VAL A 41 -5.94 1.54 -8.45
N ALA A 42 -5.17 2.60 -8.27
CA ALA A 42 -4.35 3.19 -9.34
C ALA A 42 -3.28 2.22 -9.85
N VAL A 43 -2.58 1.51 -8.96
CA VAL A 43 -1.60 0.46 -9.35
C VAL A 43 -2.30 -0.70 -10.05
N SER A 44 -3.45 -1.16 -9.54
CA SER A 44 -4.24 -2.22 -10.18
C SER A 44 -4.66 -1.81 -11.60
N MET A 45 -5.10 -0.56 -11.79
CA MET A 45 -5.43 -0.04 -13.13
C MET A 45 -4.23 -0.05 -14.07
N LEU A 46 -3.02 0.30 -13.61
CA LEU A 46 -1.80 0.22 -14.43
C LEU A 46 -1.51 -1.23 -14.84
N ILE A 47 -1.69 -2.19 -13.93
CA ILE A 47 -1.53 -3.61 -14.23
C ILE A 47 -2.55 -4.04 -15.31
N TYR A 48 -3.81 -3.62 -15.20
CA TYR A 48 -4.82 -3.91 -16.22
C TYR A 48 -4.51 -3.24 -17.57
N ILE A 49 -4.01 -2.01 -17.57
CA ILE A 49 -3.60 -1.34 -18.82
C ILE A 49 -2.43 -2.10 -19.47
N SER A 50 -1.50 -2.64 -18.69
CA SER A 50 -0.38 -3.41 -19.23
C SER A 50 -0.82 -4.66 -19.98
N THR A 51 -2.01 -5.20 -19.68
CA THR A 51 -2.56 -6.38 -20.38
C THR A 51 -2.89 -6.13 -21.85
N PHE A 52 -3.12 -4.87 -22.25
CA PHE A 52 -3.26 -4.52 -23.68
C PHE A 52 -1.99 -4.70 -24.49
N TYR A 53 -0.84 -4.82 -23.81
CA TYR A 53 0.47 -5.00 -24.43
C TYR A 53 1.03 -6.40 -24.27
N THR A 54 0.42 -7.24 -23.43
CA THR A 54 0.90 -8.58 -23.10
C THR A 54 -0.11 -9.65 -23.48
N LEU A 55 0.40 -10.77 -23.99
CA LEU A 55 -0.43 -11.94 -24.36
C LEU A 55 -1.02 -12.66 -23.15
N SER A 56 -0.39 -12.53 -21.97
CA SER A 56 -0.84 -13.19 -20.74
C SER A 56 -1.12 -12.16 -19.63
N SER A 57 -2.38 -11.81 -19.49
CA SER A 57 -2.84 -10.92 -18.41
C SER A 57 -2.66 -11.53 -17.01
N LEU A 58 -2.81 -12.85 -16.90
CA LEU A 58 -2.70 -13.57 -15.62
C LEU A 58 -1.27 -13.52 -15.08
N GLY A 59 -0.27 -13.80 -15.93
CA GLY A 59 1.13 -13.80 -15.52
C GLY A 59 1.60 -12.44 -15.00
N VAL A 60 1.29 -11.36 -15.73
CA VAL A 60 1.64 -10.00 -15.29
C VAL A 60 1.00 -9.67 -13.94
N ARG A 61 -0.27 -10.02 -13.77
CA ARG A 61 -1.01 -9.75 -12.53
C ARG A 61 -0.44 -10.48 -11.33
N VAL A 62 -0.09 -11.77 -11.49
CA VAL A 62 0.49 -12.59 -10.41
C VAL A 62 1.87 -12.05 -10.01
N VAL A 63 2.74 -11.79 -10.99
CA VAL A 63 4.10 -11.29 -10.72
C VAL A 63 4.06 -9.91 -10.07
N MET A 64 3.30 -8.98 -10.63
CA MET A 64 3.19 -7.62 -10.08
C MET A 64 2.48 -7.59 -8.72
N GLY A 65 1.52 -8.49 -8.49
CA GLY A 65 0.90 -8.69 -7.18
C GLY A 65 1.91 -9.14 -6.13
N ALA A 66 2.67 -10.19 -6.42
CA ALA A 66 3.69 -10.71 -5.50
C ALA A 66 4.78 -9.69 -5.17
N ILE A 67 5.27 -8.95 -6.19
CA ILE A 67 6.22 -7.84 -5.98
C ILE A 67 5.60 -6.74 -5.12
N GLY A 68 4.34 -6.40 -5.40
CA GLY A 68 3.61 -5.38 -4.64
C GLY A 68 3.45 -5.75 -3.18
N GLU A 69 3.01 -6.96 -2.87
CA GLU A 69 2.84 -7.46 -1.49
C GLU A 69 4.17 -7.52 -0.74
N PHE A 70 5.24 -7.94 -1.40
CA PHE A 70 6.58 -7.97 -0.81
C PHE A 70 7.07 -6.55 -0.46
N LEU A 71 6.97 -5.61 -1.40
CA LEU A 71 7.41 -4.22 -1.21
C LEU A 71 6.48 -3.38 -0.33
N ALA A 72 5.22 -3.78 -0.21
CA ALA A 72 4.28 -3.16 0.74
C ALA A 72 4.55 -3.56 2.20
N GLY A 73 5.38 -4.59 2.42
CA GLY A 73 5.66 -5.10 3.76
C GLY A 73 4.60 -6.04 4.31
N ALA A 74 3.76 -6.62 3.44
CA ALA A 74 2.72 -7.56 3.84
C ALA A 74 3.29 -8.91 4.28
N ILE A 75 4.38 -9.36 3.63
CA ILE A 75 5.03 -10.64 3.94
C ILE A 75 6.10 -10.44 5.01
N ILE A 76 6.96 -9.44 4.84
CA ILE A 76 8.01 -9.07 5.80
C ILE A 76 7.83 -7.59 6.12
N PRO A 77 7.52 -7.21 7.38
CA PRO A 77 7.35 -5.81 7.74
C PRO A 77 8.60 -4.99 7.40
N LEU A 78 8.42 -3.82 6.80
CA LEU A 78 9.51 -2.95 6.33
C LEU A 78 10.60 -2.63 7.36
N PRO A 79 10.32 -2.53 8.68
CA PRO A 79 11.35 -2.32 9.68
C PRO A 79 12.43 -3.42 9.75
N PHE A 80 12.14 -4.64 9.27
CA PHE A 80 13.08 -5.77 9.28
C PHE A 80 14.01 -5.79 8.06
N PHE A 81 13.77 -4.93 7.07
CA PHE A 81 14.67 -4.83 5.92
C PHE A 81 15.99 -4.13 6.28
N PRO A 82 17.13 -4.54 5.66
CA PRO A 82 18.39 -3.82 5.81
C PRO A 82 18.25 -2.37 5.31
N GLN A 83 18.97 -1.45 5.98
CA GLN A 83 18.84 0.00 5.83
C GLN A 83 18.74 0.51 4.37
N PRO A 84 19.63 0.13 3.42
CA PRO A 84 19.54 0.68 2.07
C PRO A 84 18.28 0.23 1.33
N PHE A 85 17.83 -1.00 1.52
CA PHE A 85 16.64 -1.55 0.87
C PHE A 85 15.35 -0.98 1.48
N ARG A 86 15.32 -0.80 2.80
CA ARG A 86 14.19 -0.19 3.51
C ARG A 86 13.90 1.21 2.99
N GLN A 87 14.90 2.06 2.83
CA GLN A 87 14.73 3.44 2.35
C GLN A 87 14.14 3.46 0.94
N ILE A 88 14.61 2.58 0.05
CA ILE A 88 14.07 2.45 -1.30
C ILE A 88 12.62 1.97 -1.26
N ALA A 89 12.32 0.94 -0.46
CA ALA A 89 10.96 0.40 -0.34
C ALA A 89 9.98 1.44 0.22
N GLU A 90 10.38 2.24 1.21
CA GLU A 90 9.56 3.30 1.80
C GLU A 90 9.26 4.45 0.82
N LEU A 91 10.14 4.69 -0.18
CA LEU A 91 9.91 5.67 -1.24
C LEU A 91 8.94 5.18 -2.33
N LEU A 92 8.74 3.87 -2.46
CA LEU A 92 7.89 3.29 -3.49
C LEU A 92 6.39 3.41 -3.14
N PRO A 93 5.50 3.44 -4.15
CA PRO A 93 4.06 3.52 -3.92
C PRO A 93 3.51 2.33 -3.14
N PHE A 94 4.20 1.19 -3.16
CA PHE A 94 3.79 -0.02 -2.47
C PHE A 94 3.78 0.13 -0.95
N ALA A 95 4.77 0.84 -0.36
CA ALA A 95 4.77 1.17 1.06
C ALA A 95 3.59 2.07 1.46
N ALA A 96 3.14 2.93 0.57
CA ALA A 96 1.98 3.79 0.78
C ALA A 96 0.66 3.02 0.86
N MET A 97 0.59 1.77 0.33
CA MET A 97 -0.63 0.97 0.30
C MET A 97 -1.02 0.42 1.67
N GLN A 98 -0.08 -0.10 2.44
CA GLN A 98 -0.37 -0.83 3.67
C GLN A 98 0.44 -0.35 4.87
N ASN A 99 1.73 -0.05 4.69
CA ASN A 99 2.62 0.30 5.79
C ASN A 99 2.24 1.62 6.46
N VAL A 100 1.87 2.65 5.70
CA VAL A 100 1.54 3.98 6.26
C VAL A 100 0.30 3.95 7.15
N PRO A 101 -0.88 3.43 6.72
CA PRO A 101 -2.05 3.40 7.60
C PRO A 101 -1.82 2.54 8.84
N LEU A 102 -1.11 1.42 8.74
CA LEU A 102 -0.81 0.58 9.90
C LEU A 102 0.08 1.29 10.92
N ARG A 103 1.09 2.05 10.46
CA ARG A 103 1.96 2.83 11.34
C ARG A 103 1.28 4.03 11.98
N ILE A 104 0.27 4.61 11.31
CA ILE A 104 -0.59 5.64 11.93
C ILE A 104 -1.45 5.01 13.02
N TYR A 105 -2.04 3.84 12.75
CA TYR A 105 -2.86 3.11 13.70
C TYR A 105 -2.07 2.68 14.94
N SER A 106 -0.85 2.16 14.76
CA SER A 106 0.04 1.75 15.86
C SER A 106 0.62 2.92 16.67
N GLY A 107 0.42 4.18 16.24
CA GLY A 107 0.99 5.35 16.87
C GLY A 107 2.50 5.56 16.63
N ASP A 108 3.08 4.80 15.71
CA ASP A 108 4.50 4.91 15.33
C ASP A 108 4.79 6.18 14.51
N LEU A 109 3.79 6.67 13.76
CA LEU A 109 3.88 7.90 12.99
C LEU A 109 3.18 9.05 13.71
N VAL A 110 3.98 9.98 14.26
CA VAL A 110 3.50 11.18 14.94
C VAL A 110 4.17 12.45 14.39
N GLY A 111 3.52 13.58 14.58
CA GLY A 111 4.08 14.89 14.25
C GLY A 111 4.42 15.07 12.78
N HIS A 112 5.62 15.59 12.49
CA HIS A 112 6.05 15.91 11.13
C HIS A 112 6.16 14.69 10.20
N ALA A 113 6.60 13.55 10.73
CA ALA A 113 6.74 12.31 9.94
C ALA A 113 5.39 11.82 9.40
N LEU A 114 4.31 11.97 10.15
CA LEU A 114 2.96 11.63 9.73
C LEU A 114 2.54 12.44 8.50
N TRP A 115 2.73 13.76 8.52
CA TRP A 115 2.38 14.63 7.40
C TRP A 115 3.23 14.36 6.15
N GLN A 116 4.50 14.02 6.33
CA GLN A 116 5.37 13.62 5.21
C GLN A 116 4.84 12.34 4.55
N MET A 117 4.45 11.33 5.32
CA MET A 117 3.94 10.08 4.77
C MET A 117 2.57 10.23 4.10
N LEU A 118 1.66 11.05 4.66
CA LEU A 118 0.41 11.40 4.01
C LEU A 118 0.63 12.17 2.70
N GLY A 119 1.58 13.10 2.70
CA GLY A 119 1.98 13.82 1.50
C GLY A 119 2.53 12.88 0.42
N MET A 120 3.33 11.89 0.81
CA MET A 120 3.84 10.86 -0.09
C MET A 120 2.73 9.98 -0.68
N GLN A 121 1.72 9.59 0.13
CA GLN A 121 0.55 8.87 -0.36
C GLN A 121 -0.21 9.67 -1.41
N LEU A 122 -0.47 10.95 -1.12
CA LEU A 122 -1.15 11.85 -2.05
C LEU A 122 -0.34 12.07 -3.33
N PHE A 123 0.97 12.28 -3.21
CA PHE A 123 1.87 12.42 -4.35
C PHE A 123 1.80 11.20 -5.27
N TRP A 124 1.96 9.99 -4.72
CA TRP A 124 1.88 8.77 -5.51
C TRP A 124 0.50 8.55 -6.12
N LEU A 125 -0.57 8.86 -5.40
CA LEU A 125 -1.92 8.78 -5.94
C LEU A 125 -2.08 9.66 -7.19
N VAL A 126 -1.64 10.91 -7.13
CA VAL A 126 -1.71 11.85 -8.26
C VAL A 126 -0.86 11.36 -9.43
N VAL A 127 0.38 10.96 -9.17
CA VAL A 127 1.32 10.48 -10.21
C VAL A 127 0.78 9.23 -10.91
N LEU A 128 0.29 8.25 -10.14
CA LEU A 128 -0.23 7.00 -10.69
C LEU A 128 -1.53 7.21 -11.48
N VAL A 129 -2.43 8.06 -11.00
CA VAL A 129 -3.68 8.38 -11.73
C VAL A 129 -3.37 9.15 -13.01
N ALA A 130 -2.50 10.15 -12.96
CA ALA A 130 -2.09 10.92 -14.15
C ALA A 130 -1.37 10.02 -15.18
N GLY A 131 -0.41 9.21 -14.72
CA GLY A 131 0.30 8.24 -15.55
C GLY A 131 -0.63 7.18 -16.15
N GLY A 132 -1.58 6.68 -15.36
CA GLY A 132 -2.60 5.73 -15.81
C GLY A 132 -3.50 6.29 -16.90
N LYS A 133 -3.99 7.52 -16.74
CA LYS A 133 -4.77 8.23 -17.79
C LYS A 133 -3.99 8.39 -19.08
N PHE A 134 -2.75 8.83 -18.97
CA PHE A 134 -1.87 9.01 -20.12
C PHE A 134 -1.61 7.67 -20.84
N TRP A 135 -1.30 6.62 -20.07
CA TRP A 135 -1.02 5.29 -20.65
C TRP A 135 -2.27 4.65 -21.24
N MET A 136 -3.43 4.79 -20.60
CA MET A 136 -4.71 4.33 -21.14
C MET A 136 -5.05 5.01 -22.48
N ALA A 137 -4.87 6.33 -22.57
CA ALA A 137 -5.10 7.08 -23.80
C ALA A 137 -4.22 6.59 -24.97
N ARG A 138 -2.99 6.13 -24.67
CA ARG A 138 -2.10 5.51 -25.66
C ARG A 138 -2.50 4.08 -26.00
N ALA A 139 -2.90 3.29 -25.00
CA ALA A 139 -3.32 1.91 -25.19
C ALA A 139 -4.55 1.84 -26.09
N LEU A 140 -5.55 2.69 -25.88
CA LEU A 140 -6.77 2.74 -26.67
C LEU A 140 -6.52 3.05 -28.16
N LYS A 141 -5.48 3.83 -28.49
CA LYS A 141 -5.10 4.10 -29.89
C LYS A 141 -4.53 2.87 -30.62
N ARG A 142 -4.11 1.83 -29.89
CA ARG A 142 -3.57 0.58 -30.47
C ARG A 142 -4.58 -0.55 -30.53
N VAL A 143 -5.70 -0.41 -29.86
CA VAL A 143 -6.76 -1.42 -29.88
C VAL A 143 -7.51 -1.28 -31.21
N ILE A 144 -7.20 -2.17 -32.16
CA ILE A 144 -8.01 -2.35 -33.35
C ILE A 144 -9.19 -3.21 -32.94
N VAL A 145 -10.38 -2.63 -32.93
CA VAL A 145 -11.62 -3.38 -32.68
C VAL A 145 -11.85 -4.26 -33.91
N GLN A 146 -11.57 -5.55 -33.79
CA GLN A 146 -11.99 -6.53 -34.81
C GLN A 146 -13.47 -6.81 -34.56
N GLY A 147 -14.32 -6.19 -35.37
CA GLY A 147 -15.75 -6.39 -35.31
C GLY A 147 -16.52 -5.10 -35.65
N GLY A 148 -16.40 -4.65 -36.86
CA GLY A 148 -17.32 -3.73 -37.54
C GLY A 148 -18.20 -4.48 -38.49
#